data_70124763826525afeb4bcf31fe380618
#
_entry.id   70124763826525afeb4bcf31fe380618
#
_cell.length_a   1.000
_cell.length_b   1.000
_cell.length_c   1.000
_cell.angle_alpha   90.00
_cell.angle_beta   90.00
_cell.angle_gamma   90.00
#
_symmetry.space_group_name_H-M   'P 1'
#
loop_
_entity.id
_entity.type
_entity.pdbx_description
1 polymer ?
#
loop_
_entity_poly.entity_id
_entity_poly.type
_entity_poly.pdbx_seq_one_letter_code
_entity_poly.pdbx_strand_id
1 'polypeptide(L)' 'MKTKRRTTKIVVDPKIHFGKPVIAGTRIPVYAVLELVEAGIPFEKITTKYYPDIAIEDIKACINYAVALIKAEEVHIASS' A
#
# COMPACT_ATOMS: atom_id res chain seq x y z
N MET A 1 -9.21 -19.95 10.42
CA MET A 1 -9.10 -19.47 10.16
C MET A 1 -8.60 -18.78 9.91
N LYS A 2 -8.54 -18.63 9.66
CA LYS A 2 -8.19 -18.05 9.37
C LYS A 2 -7.80 -17.30 9.07
N THR A 3 -7.35 -17.40 8.97
CA THR A 3 -6.98 -16.73 8.83
C THR A 3 -6.52 -15.65 8.18
N LYS A 4 -6.85 -15.16 7.85
CA LYS A 4 -6.47 -14.04 7.09
C LYS A 4 -5.64 -13.10 7.89
N ARG A 5 -4.91 -12.20 7.25
CA ARG A 5 -4.08 -11.25 7.97
C ARG A 5 -4.92 -10.38 8.87
N ARG A 6 -4.42 -10.17 10.08
CA ARG A 6 -5.14 -9.38 11.05
C ARG A 6 -4.84 -7.91 10.92
N THR A 7 -3.61 -7.59 10.65
CA THR A 7 -3.20 -6.22 10.53
C THR A 7 -2.73 -5.95 9.14
N THR A 8 -3.03 -4.76 8.68
CA THR A 8 -2.52 -4.29 7.42
C THR A 8 -1.26 -3.50 7.71
N LYS A 9 -0.16 -3.93 7.16
CA LYS A 9 1.11 -3.33 7.44
C LYS A 9 1.91 -3.19 6.16
N ILE A 10 2.62 -2.09 6.06
CA ILE A 10 3.53 -1.87 4.94
C ILE A 10 4.93 -2.17 5.45
N VAL A 11 5.67 -2.98 4.72
CA VAL A 11 7.02 -3.35 5.11
C VAL A 11 7.98 -3.01 3.98
N VAL A 12 9.23 -2.77 4.37
CA VAL A 12 10.31 -2.54 3.43
C VAL A 12 11.37 -3.58 3.73
N ASP A 13 11.63 -4.44 2.77
CA ASP A 13 12.59 -5.52 2.94
C ASP A 13 13.47 -5.54 1.69
N PRO A 14 14.79 -5.37 1.86
CA PRO A 14 15.68 -5.34 0.68
C PRO A 14 15.57 -6.59 -0.18
N LYS A 15 15.12 -7.69 0.38
CA LYS A 15 15.00 -8.94 -0.33
C LYS A 15 13.69 -9.05 -1.10
N ILE A 16 12.76 -8.16 -0.85
CA ILE A 16 11.47 -8.19 -1.51
C ILE A 16 11.34 -6.93 -2.35
N HIS A 17 11.17 -7.14 -3.64
CA HIS A 17 10.91 -6.05 -4.57
C HIS A 17 11.96 -4.95 -4.47
N PHE A 18 13.22 -5.34 -4.28
CA PHE A 18 14.34 -4.40 -4.24
C PHE A 18 14.19 -3.34 -3.17
N GLY A 19 13.56 -3.68 -2.07
CA GLY A 19 13.44 -2.76 -0.96
C GLY A 19 12.34 -1.74 -1.10
N LYS A 20 11.46 -1.89 -2.08
CA LYS A 20 10.32 -0.99 -2.19
C LYS A 20 9.26 -1.40 -1.17
N PRO A 21 8.46 -0.43 -0.69
CA PRO A 21 7.41 -0.77 0.26
C PRO A 21 6.41 -1.75 -0.36
N VAL A 22 6.08 -2.78 0.40
CA VAL A 22 5.10 -3.77 -0.04
C VAL A 22 4.12 -4.03 1.09
N ILE A 23 2.97 -4.58 0.73
CA ILE A 23 1.98 -4.99 1.71
C ILE A 23 2.51 -6.26 2.39
N ALA A 24 2.55 -6.25 3.71
CA ALA A 24 3.08 -7.38 4.48
C ALA A 24 2.37 -8.67 4.09
N GLY A 25 3.14 -9.73 3.98
CA GLY A 25 2.60 -11.03 3.61
C GLY A 25 2.37 -11.20 2.13
N THR A 26 2.74 -10.20 1.33
CA THR A 26 2.59 -10.28 -0.12
C THR A 26 3.85 -9.76 -0.76
N ARG A 27 3.89 -9.84 -2.09
CA ARG A 27 4.93 -9.17 -2.86
C ARG A 27 4.36 -8.00 -3.64
N ILE A 28 3.19 -7.52 -3.21
CA ILE A 28 2.50 -6.46 -3.92
C ILE A 28 3.03 -5.11 -3.44
N PRO A 29 3.69 -4.36 -4.32
CA PRO A 29 4.25 -3.08 -3.90
C PRO A 29 3.15 -2.04 -3.74
N VAL A 30 3.39 -1.15 -2.78
CA VAL A 30 2.43 -0.08 -2.51
C VAL A 30 2.17 0.75 -3.75
N TYR A 31 3.22 1.06 -4.51
CA TYR A 31 3.03 1.93 -5.67
C TYR A 31 2.11 1.31 -6.71
N ALA A 32 2.13 -0.03 -6.84
CA ALA A 32 1.26 -0.66 -7.83
C ALA A 32 -0.20 -0.52 -7.46
N VAL A 33 -0.50 -0.62 -6.16
CA VAL A 33 -1.86 -0.42 -5.70
C VAL A 33 -2.28 1.03 -5.94
N LEU A 34 -1.38 1.95 -5.61
CA LEU A 34 -1.70 3.37 -5.76
C LEU A 34 -1.89 3.75 -7.23
N GLU A 35 -1.17 3.10 -8.13
CA GLU A 35 -1.37 3.37 -9.55
C GLU A 35 -2.76 2.96 -10.00
N LEU A 36 -3.29 1.89 -9.45
CA LEU A 36 -4.66 1.49 -9.77
C LEU A 36 -5.66 2.50 -9.22
N VAL A 37 -5.40 2.99 -8.01
CA VAL A 37 -6.25 4.01 -7.42
C VAL A 37 -6.21 5.27 -8.29
N GLU A 38 -5.03 5.64 -8.72
CA GLU A 38 -4.87 6.82 -9.56
C GLU A 38 -5.62 6.67 -10.88
N ALA A 39 -5.65 5.46 -11.41
CA ALA A 39 -6.33 5.20 -12.66
C ALA A 39 -7.86 5.18 -12.51
N GLY A 40 -8.35 5.35 -11.28
CA GLY A 40 -9.78 5.38 -11.06
C GLY A 40 -10.42 4.01 -10.93
N ILE A 41 -9.60 2.97 -10.71
CA ILE A 41 -10.16 1.64 -10.54
C ILE A 41 -10.82 1.56 -9.17
N PRO A 42 -12.08 1.15 -9.08
CA PRO A 42 -12.73 1.05 -7.77
C PRO A 42 -12.00 0.05 -6.87
N PHE A 43 -12.01 0.34 -5.57
CA PHE A 43 -11.36 -0.55 -4.61
C PHE A 43 -11.87 -1.98 -4.75
N GLU A 44 -13.16 -2.11 -4.93
CA GLU A 44 -13.77 -3.43 -5.06
C GLU A 44 -13.17 -4.20 -6.23
N LYS A 45 -12.91 -3.52 -7.32
CA LYS A 45 -12.35 -4.17 -8.49
C LYS A 45 -10.89 -4.54 -8.25
N ILE A 46 -10.18 -3.69 -7.53
CA ILE A 46 -8.80 -3.98 -7.21
C ILE A 46 -8.70 -5.28 -6.43
N THR A 47 -9.60 -5.46 -5.46
CA THR A 47 -9.54 -6.64 -4.59
C THR A 47 -10.20 -7.87 -5.18
N THR A 48 -10.84 -7.75 -6.33
CA THR A 48 -11.45 -8.92 -6.95
C THR A 48 -10.80 -9.29 -8.27
N LYS A 49 -10.31 -8.31 -9.00
CA LYS A 49 -9.76 -8.57 -10.32
C LYS A 49 -8.25 -8.46 -10.39
N TYR A 50 -7.68 -7.53 -9.66
CA TYR A 50 -6.24 -7.27 -9.77
C TYR A 50 -5.44 -7.99 -8.69
N TYR A 51 -5.84 -7.83 -7.46
CA TYR A 51 -5.12 -8.40 -6.33
C TYR A 51 -6.09 -9.05 -5.37
N PRO A 52 -6.58 -10.26 -5.71
CA PRO A 52 -7.58 -10.89 -4.85
C PRO A 52 -7.07 -11.30 -3.48
N ASP A 53 -5.77 -11.23 -3.28
CA ASP A 53 -5.20 -11.60 -1.98
C ASP A 53 -5.22 -10.48 -0.97
N ILE A 54 -5.62 -9.28 -1.37
CA ILE A 54 -5.64 -8.17 -0.43
C ILE A 54 -7.07 -7.70 -0.22
N ALA A 55 -7.25 -6.93 0.84
CA ALA A 55 -8.56 -6.40 1.20
C ALA A 55 -8.55 -4.89 1.04
N ILE A 56 -9.73 -4.30 1.18
CA ILE A 56 -9.86 -2.85 1.07
C ILE A 56 -9.01 -2.15 2.11
N GLU A 57 -8.89 -2.74 3.31
CA GLU A 57 -8.04 -2.17 4.34
C GLU A 57 -6.59 -2.06 3.88
N ASP A 58 -6.14 -3.00 3.06
CA ASP A 58 -4.78 -2.95 2.54
C ASP A 58 -4.61 -1.78 1.60
N ILE A 59 -5.64 -1.50 0.80
CA ILE A 59 -5.59 -0.35 -0.10
C ILE A 59 -5.52 0.93 0.70
N LYS A 60 -6.32 1.02 1.74
CA LYS A 60 -6.31 2.20 2.59
C LYS A 60 -4.97 2.37 3.29
N ALA A 61 -4.35 1.27 3.67
CA ALA A 61 -3.04 1.34 4.29
C ALA A 61 -2.00 1.88 3.32
N CYS A 62 -2.09 1.50 2.05
CA CYS A 62 -1.19 2.02 1.03
C CYS A 62 -1.35 3.53 0.89
N ILE A 63 -2.60 3.98 0.84
CA ILE A 63 -2.88 5.40 0.72
C ILE A 63 -2.37 6.15 1.94
N ASN A 64 -2.64 5.59 3.12
CA ASN A 64 -2.19 6.21 4.35
C ASN A 64 -0.67 6.30 4.41
N TYR A 65 0.00 5.27 3.94
CA TYR A 65 1.46 5.28 3.91
C TYR A 65 1.97 6.44 3.05
N ALA A 66 1.37 6.61 1.88
CA ALA A 66 1.78 7.67 0.98
C ALA A 66 1.49 9.04 1.57
N VAL A 67 0.33 9.18 2.20
CA VAL A 67 -0.03 10.44 2.83
C VAL A 67 0.96 10.79 3.94
N ALA A 68 1.33 9.80 4.73
CA ALA A 68 2.26 10.04 5.83
C ALA A 68 3.63 10.47 5.31
N LEU A 69 4.08 9.85 4.23
CA LEU A 69 5.36 10.23 3.64
C LEU A 69 5.33 11.66 3.12
N ILE A 70 4.26 12.02 2.46
CA ILE A 70 4.16 13.35 1.88
C ILE A 70 4.06 14.40 2.97
N LYS A 71 3.33 14.10 4.03
CA LYS A 71 3.22 15.03 5.15
C LYS A 71 4.56 15.28 5.79
N ALA A 72 5.36 14.23 5.93
CA ALA A 72 6.68 14.38 6.50
C ALA A 72 7.54 15.29 5.65
N GLU A 73 7.48 15.11 4.33
CA GLU A 73 8.24 15.95 3.42
C GLU A 73 7.75 17.38 3.43
N GLU A 74 6.45 17.55 3.49
CA GLU A 74 5.85 18.86 3.52
C GLU A 74 6.31 19.65 4.72
N VAL A 75 6.31 18.99 5.88
CA VAL A 75 6.77 19.65 7.09
C VAL A 75 8.22 20.06 6.94
N HIS A 76 9.02 19.20 6.36
CA HIS A 76 10.42 19.48 6.16
C HIS A 76 10.61 20.68 5.23
N ILE A 77 9.88 20.71 4.15
CA ILE A 77 9.98 21.78 3.17
C ILE A 77 9.49 23.09 3.76
N ALA A 78 8.41 23.04 4.51
CA ALA A 78 7.83 24.25 5.08
C ALA A 78 8.76 24.89 6.08
N SER A 79 9.62 24.11 6.70
CA SER A 79 10.54 24.66 7.69
C SER A 79 11.80 25.23 7.07
N SER A 80 11.98 25.05 5.78
CA SER A 80 13.19 25.59 5.13
C SER A 80 12.97 26.99 4.52
#